data_0dcbeec82d932ac636ae6f5630b2132a
#
_entry.id   0dcbeec82d932ac636ae6f5630b2132a
#
_cell.length_a   1.000
_cell.length_b   1.000
_cell.length_c   1.000
_cell.angle_alpha   90.00
_cell.angle_beta   90.00
_cell.angle_gamma   90.00
#
_symmetry.space_group_name_H-M   'P 1'
#
loop_
_entity.id
_entity.type
_entity.pdbx_description
1 polymer ?
#
loop_
_entity_poly.entity_id
_entity_poly.type
_entity_poly.pdbx_seq_one_letter_code
_entity_poly.pdbx_strand_id
1 'polypeptide(L)'
;MSSLTQEQLNKSLWAAADDMRKSMSADDYKDYLLGLVFFKNLSDEILYEVVDLVENRKPESLDEAQRIFERYYLSEDKDLLEEEIRKKFGCFIKPESTFSHLAQEVENRTFMLSSLSQIFRDIEQSQGLFYEGLFEDFDINSKKLGKTAAEANKLISSVITQLADIDFHAYGHDALGDAYEYLISKFASE
;
A
#
# COMPACT_ATOMS: atom_id res chain seq x y z
N MET A 1 5.21 -18.72 19.45
CA MET A 1 4.93 -17.38 18.88
C MET A 1 3.44 -17.13 18.98
N SER A 2 3.03 -16.07 19.67
CA SER A 2 1.63 -15.68 19.65
C SER A 2 1.28 -15.23 18.21
N SER A 3 0.30 -15.87 17.61
CA SER A 3 -0.26 -15.39 16.36
C SER A 3 -0.85 -13.99 16.57
N LEU A 4 -0.49 -13.05 15.71
CA LEU A 4 -1.12 -11.73 15.70
C LEU A 4 -2.61 -11.90 15.44
N THR A 5 -3.45 -11.19 16.16
CA THR A 5 -4.90 -11.35 16.08
C THR A 5 -5.50 -10.35 15.09
N GLN A 6 -6.64 -10.71 14.50
CA GLN A 6 -7.41 -9.80 13.64
C GLN A 6 -7.75 -8.50 14.37
N GLU A 7 -8.02 -8.58 15.67
CA GLU A 7 -8.30 -7.39 16.49
C GLU A 7 -7.10 -6.43 16.54
N GLN A 8 -5.89 -6.97 16.67
CA GLN A 8 -4.66 -6.15 16.64
C GLN A 8 -4.46 -5.47 15.31
N LEU A 9 -4.70 -6.19 14.19
CA LEU A 9 -4.64 -5.62 12.86
C LEU A 9 -5.66 -4.48 12.71
N ASN A 10 -6.90 -4.72 13.09
CA ASN A 10 -7.97 -3.72 12.99
C ASN A 10 -7.64 -2.45 13.78
N LYS A 11 -7.13 -2.60 14.99
CA LYS A 11 -6.70 -1.47 15.83
C LYS A 11 -5.54 -0.69 15.19
N SER A 12 -4.58 -1.39 14.61
CA SER A 12 -3.43 -0.76 13.95
C SER A 12 -3.86 0.04 12.72
N LEU A 13 -4.79 -0.49 11.94
CA LEU A 13 -5.34 0.21 10.77
C LEU A 13 -6.13 1.45 11.17
N TRP A 14 -6.94 1.34 12.23
CA TRP A 14 -7.70 2.49 12.73
C TRP A 14 -6.78 3.58 13.28
N ALA A 15 -5.73 3.19 13.99
CA ALA A 15 -4.71 4.12 14.50
C ALA A 15 -3.95 4.83 13.37
N ALA A 16 -3.72 4.16 12.25
CA ALA A 16 -3.04 4.75 11.09
C ALA A 16 -3.80 5.95 10.51
N ALA A 17 -5.10 6.03 10.72
CA ALA A 17 -5.94 7.13 10.24
C ALA A 17 -6.09 8.28 11.26
N ASP A 18 -5.46 8.22 12.43
CA ASP A 18 -5.64 9.23 13.49
C ASP A 18 -5.41 10.65 13.00
N ASP A 19 -4.34 10.89 12.26
CA ASP A 19 -4.00 12.23 11.76
C ASP A 19 -5.04 12.73 10.75
N MET A 20 -5.59 11.84 9.93
CA MET A 20 -6.66 12.19 9.01
C MET A 20 -7.95 12.55 9.75
N ARG A 21 -8.31 11.75 10.77
CA ARG A 21 -9.54 12.00 11.56
C ARG A 21 -9.54 13.33 12.28
N LYS A 22 -8.38 13.90 12.54
CA LYS A 22 -8.26 15.24 13.18
C LYS A 22 -8.63 16.38 12.24
N SER A 23 -8.56 16.16 10.93
CA SER A 23 -8.68 17.22 9.92
C SER A 23 -9.78 17.01 8.89
N MET A 24 -10.40 15.84 8.85
CA MET A 24 -11.47 15.52 7.88
C MET A 24 -12.57 14.66 8.50
N SER A 25 -13.75 14.68 7.84
CA SER A 25 -14.86 13.80 8.20
C SER A 25 -14.59 12.35 7.82
N ALA A 26 -15.36 11.42 8.40
CA ALA A 26 -15.30 10.01 8.08
C ALA A 26 -15.52 9.73 6.59
N ASP A 27 -16.46 10.44 5.96
CA ASP A 27 -16.74 10.29 4.53
C ASP A 27 -15.55 10.71 3.67
N ASP A 28 -14.76 11.66 4.16
CA ASP A 28 -13.61 12.16 3.42
C ASP A 28 -12.39 11.26 3.57
N TYR A 29 -12.03 10.84 4.81
CA TYR A 29 -10.79 10.10 4.99
C TYR A 29 -10.88 8.61 4.62
N LYS A 30 -12.08 8.03 4.61
CA LYS A 30 -12.24 6.60 4.27
C LYS A 30 -11.65 6.25 2.91
N ASP A 31 -11.89 7.09 1.90
CA ASP A 31 -11.42 6.85 0.53
C ASP A 31 -9.89 6.87 0.46
N TYR A 32 -9.27 7.81 1.17
CA TYR A 32 -7.80 7.88 1.25
C TYR A 32 -7.22 6.69 2.01
N LEU A 33 -7.81 6.34 3.15
CA LEU A 33 -7.31 5.22 3.94
C LEU A 33 -7.48 3.88 3.21
N LEU A 34 -8.66 3.62 2.65
CA LEU A 34 -8.93 2.39 1.93
C LEU A 34 -8.04 2.24 0.70
N GLY A 35 -7.80 3.33 -0.03
CA GLY A 35 -6.89 3.33 -1.18
C GLY A 35 -5.47 2.97 -0.78
N LEU A 36 -4.96 3.57 0.30
CA LEU A 36 -3.61 3.29 0.80
C LEU A 36 -3.48 1.87 1.34
N VAL A 37 -4.48 1.37 2.06
CA VAL A 37 -4.49 0.00 2.58
C VAL A 37 -4.51 -1.00 1.43
N PHE A 38 -5.34 -0.77 0.42
CA PHE A 38 -5.38 -1.63 -0.76
C PHE A 38 -4.04 -1.64 -1.49
N PHE A 39 -3.47 -0.46 -1.74
CA PHE A 39 -2.18 -0.35 -2.41
C PHE A 39 -1.07 -1.05 -1.61
N LYS A 40 -1.03 -0.84 -0.30
CA LYS A 40 -0.06 -1.52 0.55
C LYS A 40 -0.18 -3.04 0.45
N ASN A 41 -1.40 -3.56 0.55
CA ASN A 41 -1.61 -5.00 0.46
C ASN A 41 -1.16 -5.55 -0.89
N LEU A 42 -1.54 -4.91 -2.00
CA LEU A 42 -1.15 -5.33 -3.34
C LEU A 42 0.38 -5.31 -3.49
N SER A 43 1.01 -4.24 -3.05
CA SER A 43 2.47 -4.09 -3.08
C SER A 43 3.17 -5.17 -2.26
N ASP A 44 2.72 -5.42 -1.05
CA ASP A 44 3.32 -6.43 -0.17
C ASP A 44 3.14 -7.85 -0.73
N GLU A 45 1.96 -8.16 -1.28
CA GLU A 45 1.71 -9.45 -1.95
C GLU A 45 2.66 -9.67 -3.12
N ILE A 46 2.91 -8.63 -3.91
CA ILE A 46 3.88 -8.70 -5.02
C ILE A 46 5.28 -8.97 -4.48
N LEU A 47 5.69 -8.31 -3.41
CA LEU A 47 7.00 -8.54 -2.80
C LEU A 47 7.16 -9.99 -2.31
N TYR A 48 6.15 -10.56 -1.68
CA TYR A 48 6.16 -11.96 -1.26
C TYR A 48 6.27 -12.90 -2.45
N GLU A 49 5.51 -12.64 -3.51
CA GLU A 49 5.55 -13.45 -4.73
C GLU A 49 6.91 -13.40 -5.42
N VAL A 50 7.52 -12.21 -5.49
CA VAL A 50 8.86 -12.05 -6.07
C VAL A 50 9.86 -12.97 -5.36
N VAL A 51 9.89 -12.94 -4.03
CA VAL A 51 10.82 -13.77 -3.26
C VAL A 51 10.55 -15.27 -3.46
N ASP A 52 9.28 -15.64 -3.50
CA ASP A 52 8.91 -17.04 -3.78
C ASP A 52 9.38 -17.48 -5.16
N LEU A 53 9.17 -16.65 -6.18
CA LEU A 53 9.59 -16.97 -7.56
C LEU A 53 11.11 -17.10 -7.71
N VAL A 54 11.88 -16.21 -7.09
CA VAL A 54 13.35 -16.16 -7.32
C VAL A 54 14.16 -16.95 -6.31
N GLU A 55 13.64 -17.18 -5.10
CA GLU A 55 14.35 -17.87 -4.04
C GLU A 55 13.59 -19.06 -3.43
N ASN A 56 12.36 -19.30 -3.87
CA ASN A 56 11.51 -20.42 -3.42
C ASN A 56 11.36 -20.47 -1.90
N ARG A 57 11.14 -19.31 -1.29
CA ARG A 57 10.95 -19.16 0.16
C ARG A 57 10.14 -17.91 0.46
N LYS A 58 9.73 -17.75 1.70
CA LYS A 58 9.13 -16.51 2.18
C LYS A 58 10.25 -15.55 2.63
N PRO A 59 10.06 -14.22 2.49
CA PRO A 59 11.02 -13.27 3.01
C PRO A 59 10.94 -13.22 4.55
N GLU A 60 12.04 -12.83 5.18
CA GLU A 60 12.09 -12.60 6.62
C GLU A 60 11.43 -11.28 7.02
N SER A 61 11.41 -10.32 6.09
CA SER A 61 10.79 -9.00 6.27
C SER A 61 10.45 -8.39 4.92
N LEU A 62 9.60 -7.36 4.93
CA LEU A 62 9.30 -6.59 3.72
C LEU A 62 10.54 -5.84 3.21
N ASP A 63 11.42 -5.39 4.10
CA ASP A 63 12.67 -4.74 3.71
C ASP A 63 13.59 -5.69 2.96
N GLU A 64 13.72 -6.93 3.43
CA GLU A 64 14.47 -7.97 2.70
C GLU A 64 13.86 -8.22 1.33
N ALA A 65 12.54 -8.39 1.27
CA ALA A 65 11.83 -8.61 0.01
C ALA A 65 12.07 -7.49 -0.99
N GLN A 66 12.05 -6.24 -0.52
CA GLN A 66 12.32 -5.07 -1.35
C GLN A 66 13.74 -5.11 -1.94
N ARG A 67 14.75 -5.43 -1.11
CA ARG A 67 16.14 -5.55 -1.58
C ARG A 67 16.32 -6.66 -2.61
N ILE A 68 15.65 -7.80 -2.39
CA ILE A 68 15.67 -8.92 -3.33
C ILE A 68 15.05 -8.49 -4.66
N PHE A 69 13.89 -7.80 -4.62
CA PHE A 69 13.20 -7.32 -5.81
C PHE A 69 14.08 -6.34 -6.61
N GLU A 70 14.69 -5.37 -5.94
CA GLU A 70 15.61 -4.41 -6.57
C GLU A 70 16.75 -5.12 -7.27
N ARG A 71 17.34 -6.13 -6.64
CA ARG A 71 18.46 -6.89 -7.21
C ARG A 71 18.05 -7.66 -8.46
N TYR A 72 16.95 -8.41 -8.41
CA TYR A 72 16.50 -9.21 -9.55
C TYR A 72 15.94 -8.37 -10.70
N TYR A 73 15.39 -7.20 -10.39
CA TYR A 73 14.93 -6.27 -11.42
C TYR A 73 16.07 -5.69 -12.26
N LEU A 74 17.29 -5.73 -11.76
CA LEU A 74 18.50 -5.33 -12.49
C LEU A 74 19.20 -6.52 -13.19
N SER A 75 18.67 -7.73 -13.05
CA SER A 75 19.25 -8.94 -13.61
C SER A 75 18.69 -9.26 -15.00
N GLU A 76 19.25 -10.32 -15.61
CA GLU A 76 18.76 -10.84 -16.91
C GLU A 76 17.33 -11.40 -16.80
N ASP A 77 16.88 -11.76 -15.60
CA ASP A 77 15.57 -12.37 -15.34
C ASP A 77 14.44 -11.34 -15.21
N LYS A 78 14.74 -10.05 -15.36
CA LYS A 78 13.80 -8.95 -15.19
C LYS A 78 12.49 -9.15 -15.97
N ASP A 79 12.57 -9.43 -17.27
CA ASP A 79 11.39 -9.54 -18.12
C ASP A 79 10.52 -10.73 -17.76
N LEU A 80 11.14 -11.85 -17.41
CA LEU A 80 10.42 -13.04 -16.95
C LEU A 80 9.72 -12.79 -15.63
N LEU A 81 10.39 -12.14 -14.71
CA LEU A 81 9.81 -11.77 -13.41
C LEU A 81 8.58 -10.86 -13.59
N GLU A 82 8.71 -9.84 -14.41
CA GLU A 82 7.60 -8.93 -14.72
C GLU A 82 6.41 -9.68 -15.32
N GLU A 83 6.65 -10.58 -16.28
CA GLU A 83 5.61 -11.39 -16.91
C GLU A 83 4.87 -12.26 -15.90
N GLU A 84 5.59 -12.94 -15.00
CA GLU A 84 4.97 -13.81 -14.00
C GLU A 84 4.13 -13.01 -12.99
N ILE A 85 4.61 -11.84 -12.57
CA ILE A 85 3.85 -10.96 -11.67
C ILE A 85 2.58 -10.45 -12.36
N ARG A 86 2.65 -10.02 -13.61
CA ARG A 86 1.48 -9.58 -14.38
C ARG A 86 0.44 -10.69 -14.55
N LYS A 87 0.88 -11.92 -14.78
CA LYS A 87 -0.03 -13.07 -14.88
C LYS A 87 -0.81 -13.30 -13.59
N LYS A 88 -0.14 -13.21 -12.45
CA LYS A 88 -0.77 -13.50 -11.16
C LYS A 88 -1.64 -12.35 -10.65
N PHE A 89 -1.18 -11.12 -10.77
CA PHE A 89 -1.83 -9.95 -10.16
C PHE A 89 -2.62 -9.08 -11.12
N GLY A 90 -2.44 -9.25 -12.42
CA GLY A 90 -3.07 -8.39 -13.44
C GLY A 90 -2.42 -7.02 -13.58
N CYS A 91 -1.35 -6.75 -12.84
CA CYS A 91 -0.58 -5.52 -12.92
C CYS A 91 0.86 -5.79 -12.49
N PHE A 92 1.71 -4.78 -12.69
CA PHE A 92 3.10 -4.82 -12.21
C PHE A 92 3.43 -3.51 -11.50
N ILE A 93 4.07 -3.62 -10.35
CA ILE A 93 4.56 -2.48 -9.58
C ILE A 93 6.10 -2.57 -9.58
N LYS A 94 6.75 -1.54 -10.13
CA LYS A 94 8.22 -1.49 -10.18
C LYS A 94 8.80 -1.41 -8.77
N PRO A 95 10.07 -1.82 -8.56
CA PRO A 95 10.72 -1.71 -7.23
C PRO A 95 10.66 -0.31 -6.63
N GLU A 96 10.85 0.74 -7.44
CA GLU A 96 10.80 2.14 -6.99
C GLU A 96 9.38 2.64 -6.70
N SER A 97 8.35 1.85 -7.01
CA SER A 97 6.95 2.22 -6.86
C SER A 97 6.23 1.41 -5.78
N THR A 98 6.91 0.51 -5.09
CA THR A 98 6.31 -0.28 -4.02
C THR A 98 6.00 0.58 -2.79
N PHE A 99 5.07 0.11 -1.98
CA PHE A 99 4.78 0.76 -0.71
C PHE A 99 6.03 0.84 0.18
N SER A 100 6.81 -0.25 0.24
CA SER A 100 8.08 -0.28 1.00
C SER A 100 9.06 0.78 0.55
N HIS A 101 9.20 0.98 -0.77
CA HIS A 101 10.07 2.03 -1.29
C HIS A 101 9.55 3.43 -0.93
N LEU A 102 8.24 3.66 -1.06
CA LEU A 102 7.65 4.95 -0.69
C LEU A 102 7.83 5.25 0.81
N ALA A 103 7.74 4.24 1.66
CA ALA A 103 8.01 4.39 3.09
C ALA A 103 9.47 4.82 3.35
N GLN A 104 10.42 4.26 2.61
CA GLN A 104 11.82 4.68 2.67
C GLN A 104 12.00 6.13 2.21
N GLU A 105 11.30 6.54 1.14
CA GLU A 105 11.30 7.93 0.67
C GLU A 105 10.75 8.89 1.74
N VAL A 106 9.71 8.49 2.46
CA VAL A 106 9.17 9.29 3.57
C VAL A 106 10.22 9.47 4.66
N GLU A 107 10.91 8.39 5.06
CA GLU A 107 12.00 8.46 6.05
C GLU A 107 13.12 9.38 5.59
N ASN A 108 13.47 9.33 4.31
CA ASN A 108 14.53 10.12 3.70
C ASN A 108 14.09 11.54 3.32
N ARG A 109 12.82 11.88 3.55
CA ARG A 109 12.23 13.20 3.22
C ARG A 109 12.28 13.51 1.72
N THR A 110 12.17 12.47 0.89
CA THR A 110 12.17 12.59 -0.58
C THR A 110 10.83 12.21 -1.20
N PHE A 111 9.87 11.76 -0.39
CA PHE A 111 8.55 11.36 -0.86
C PHE A 111 7.78 12.54 -1.45
N MET A 112 7.17 12.31 -2.62
CA MET A 112 6.29 13.28 -3.29
C MET A 112 4.93 12.65 -3.57
N LEU A 113 3.86 13.32 -3.14
CA LEU A 113 2.49 12.84 -3.31
C LEU A 113 2.11 12.62 -4.79
N SER A 114 2.68 13.41 -5.70
CA SER A 114 2.48 13.25 -7.14
C SER A 114 2.94 11.88 -7.67
N SER A 115 3.97 11.30 -7.07
CA SER A 115 4.46 9.96 -7.42
C SER A 115 3.41 8.90 -7.12
N LEU A 116 2.70 9.03 -5.99
CA LEU A 116 1.64 8.11 -5.61
C LEU A 116 0.48 8.15 -6.62
N SER A 117 0.10 9.34 -7.06
CA SER A 117 -0.93 9.53 -8.07
C SER A 117 -0.58 8.83 -9.38
N GLN A 118 0.67 8.92 -9.81
CA GLN A 118 1.13 8.24 -11.03
C GLN A 118 1.10 6.71 -10.87
N ILE A 119 1.54 6.21 -9.74
CA ILE A 119 1.51 4.76 -9.42
C ILE A 119 0.07 4.24 -9.50
N PHE A 120 -0.88 4.96 -8.92
CA PHE A 120 -2.30 4.58 -8.94
C PHE A 120 -2.86 4.55 -10.37
N ARG A 121 -2.52 5.55 -11.20
CA ARG A 121 -2.91 5.55 -12.61
C ARG A 121 -2.35 4.34 -13.35
N ASP A 122 -1.09 4.02 -13.12
CA ASP A 122 -0.43 2.88 -13.76
C ASP A 122 -1.10 1.56 -13.39
N ILE A 123 -1.52 1.39 -12.14
CA ILE A 123 -2.26 0.22 -11.68
C ILE A 123 -3.64 0.15 -12.35
N GLU A 124 -4.39 1.25 -12.35
CA GLU A 124 -5.73 1.32 -12.93
C GLU A 124 -5.74 1.06 -14.44
N GLN A 125 -4.70 1.49 -15.14
CA GLN A 125 -4.55 1.34 -16.59
C GLN A 125 -3.88 0.03 -17.00
N SER A 126 -3.65 -0.88 -16.06
CA SER A 126 -3.05 -2.17 -16.35
C SER A 126 -3.93 -3.00 -17.27
N GLN A 127 -3.28 -3.92 -18.00
CA GLN A 127 -3.95 -4.77 -18.98
C GLN A 127 -5.05 -5.61 -18.33
N GLY A 128 -6.25 -5.59 -18.93
CA GLY A 128 -7.41 -6.30 -18.40
C GLY A 128 -8.32 -5.47 -17.52
N LEU A 129 -7.91 -4.27 -17.14
CA LEU A 129 -8.71 -3.28 -16.40
C LEU A 129 -9.30 -3.80 -15.07
N PHE A 130 -8.64 -4.75 -14.41
CA PHE A 130 -9.08 -5.31 -13.14
C PHE A 130 -9.15 -4.26 -12.02
N TYR A 131 -8.37 -3.20 -12.14
CA TYR A 131 -8.24 -2.16 -11.12
C TYR A 131 -8.81 -0.82 -11.58
N GLU A 132 -9.58 -0.80 -12.68
CA GLU A 132 -10.16 0.42 -13.22
C GLU A 132 -11.04 1.12 -12.18
N GLY A 133 -10.80 2.41 -11.97
CA GLY A 133 -11.58 3.23 -11.04
C GLY A 133 -11.32 2.98 -9.55
N LEU A 134 -10.39 2.10 -9.20
CA LEU A 134 -10.12 1.73 -7.80
C LEU A 134 -9.69 2.92 -6.95
N PHE A 135 -8.92 3.84 -7.52
CA PHE A 135 -8.36 5.00 -6.83
C PHE A 135 -9.00 6.33 -7.27
N GLU A 136 -10.17 6.28 -7.94
CA GLU A 136 -10.78 7.50 -8.51
C GLU A 136 -11.10 8.56 -7.44
N ASP A 137 -11.42 8.13 -6.23
CA ASP A 137 -11.73 9.02 -5.11
C ASP A 137 -10.49 9.49 -4.34
N PHE A 138 -9.31 9.03 -4.73
CA PHE A 138 -8.05 9.44 -4.12
C PHE A 138 -7.52 10.70 -4.81
N ASP A 139 -8.08 11.87 -4.45
CA ASP A 139 -7.71 13.14 -5.07
C ASP A 139 -6.59 13.83 -4.28
N ILE A 140 -5.38 13.82 -4.83
CA ILE A 140 -4.21 14.44 -4.21
C ILE A 140 -4.26 15.98 -4.19
N ASN A 141 -5.13 16.57 -4.99
CA ASN A 141 -5.28 18.01 -5.10
C ASN A 141 -6.40 18.56 -4.21
N SER A 142 -7.10 17.70 -3.49
CA SER A 142 -8.17 18.12 -2.60
C SER A 142 -7.63 18.94 -1.43
N LYS A 143 -8.29 20.06 -1.15
CA LYS A 143 -7.98 20.90 0.02
C LYS A 143 -8.26 20.20 1.35
N LYS A 144 -8.99 19.09 1.32
CA LYS A 144 -9.24 18.25 2.50
C LYS A 144 -7.96 17.65 3.05
N LEU A 145 -6.96 17.38 2.19
CA LEU A 145 -5.65 16.88 2.59
C LEU A 145 -4.75 17.96 3.22
N GLY A 146 -5.01 19.21 2.94
CA GLY A 146 -4.23 20.34 3.42
C GLY A 146 -4.42 21.56 2.52
N LYS A 147 -4.14 22.74 3.07
CA LYS A 147 -4.26 24.01 2.32
C LYS A 147 -3.16 24.16 1.27
N THR A 148 -2.04 23.49 1.48
CA THR A 148 -0.88 23.54 0.59
C THR A 148 -0.48 22.12 0.18
N ALA A 149 0.27 22.02 -0.93
CA ALA A 149 0.84 20.74 -1.36
C ALA A 149 1.75 20.12 -0.28
N ALA A 150 2.49 20.95 0.46
CA ALA A 150 3.37 20.50 1.53
C ALA A 150 2.59 19.88 2.69
N GLU A 151 1.45 20.48 3.08
CA GLU A 151 0.60 19.94 4.13
C GLU A 151 -0.03 18.61 3.72
N ALA A 152 -0.53 18.51 2.49
CA ALA A 152 -1.09 17.29 1.93
C ALA A 152 -0.04 16.16 1.89
N ASN A 153 1.18 16.49 1.45
CA ASN A 153 2.30 15.55 1.41
C ASN A 153 2.65 15.05 2.82
N LYS A 154 2.67 15.94 3.80
CA LYS A 154 2.94 15.59 5.20
C LYS A 154 1.88 14.65 5.78
N LEU A 155 0.60 14.93 5.51
CA LEU A 155 -0.50 14.10 6.01
C LEU A 155 -0.43 12.68 5.44
N ILE A 156 -0.29 12.54 4.14
CA ILE A 156 -0.18 11.21 3.50
C ILE A 156 1.11 10.50 3.95
N SER A 157 2.22 11.21 4.09
CA SER A 157 3.46 10.66 4.63
C SER A 157 3.27 10.06 6.02
N SER A 158 2.52 10.72 6.89
CA SER A 158 2.19 10.22 8.22
C SER A 158 1.43 8.89 8.15
N VAL A 159 0.45 8.78 7.27
CA VAL A 159 -0.33 7.54 7.10
C VAL A 159 0.56 6.43 6.54
N ILE A 160 1.40 6.73 5.56
CA ILE A 160 2.35 5.76 4.99
C ILE A 160 3.27 5.20 6.10
N THR A 161 3.81 6.07 6.95
CA THR A 161 4.67 5.66 8.06
C THR A 161 3.93 4.69 9.01
N GLN A 162 2.69 5.00 9.35
CA GLN A 162 1.89 4.16 10.24
C GLN A 162 1.56 2.81 9.61
N LEU A 163 1.22 2.77 8.34
CA LEU A 163 0.89 1.54 7.63
C LEU A 163 2.13 0.68 7.33
N ALA A 164 3.31 1.28 7.20
CA ALA A 164 4.54 0.59 6.83
C ALA A 164 4.91 -0.55 7.80
N ASP A 165 4.59 -0.40 9.07
CA ASP A 165 4.90 -1.39 10.10
C ASP A 165 3.94 -2.57 10.13
N ILE A 166 2.88 -2.54 9.32
CA ILE A 166 1.88 -3.61 9.26
C ILE A 166 2.26 -4.59 8.14
N ASP A 167 2.37 -5.88 8.47
CA ASP A 167 2.53 -6.94 7.48
C ASP A 167 1.25 -7.78 7.47
N PHE A 168 0.43 -7.62 6.43
CA PHE A 168 -0.85 -8.34 6.31
C PHE A 168 -0.68 -9.85 6.27
N HIS A 169 0.44 -10.35 5.72
CA HIS A 169 0.72 -11.79 5.67
C HIS A 169 0.82 -12.43 7.06
N ALA A 170 1.21 -11.66 8.07
CA ALA A 170 1.33 -12.14 9.44
C ALA A 170 -0.03 -12.48 10.09
N TYR A 171 -1.13 -11.99 9.51
CA TYR A 171 -2.47 -12.10 10.08
C TYR A 171 -3.35 -13.16 9.40
N GLY A 172 -2.88 -13.81 8.33
CA GLY A 172 -3.61 -14.86 7.66
C GLY A 172 -4.30 -14.44 6.36
N HIS A 173 -4.90 -15.42 5.69
CA HIS A 173 -5.40 -15.29 4.30
C HIS A 173 -6.55 -14.28 4.15
N ASP A 174 -7.47 -14.23 5.12
CA ASP A 174 -8.68 -13.39 5.02
C ASP A 174 -8.55 -12.06 5.77
N ALA A 175 -7.36 -11.76 6.28
CA ALA A 175 -7.15 -10.61 7.15
C ALA A 175 -7.53 -9.27 6.49
N LEU A 176 -7.23 -9.10 5.20
CA LEU A 176 -7.56 -7.86 4.49
C LEU A 176 -9.07 -7.67 4.36
N GLY A 177 -9.80 -8.72 3.98
CA GLY A 177 -11.26 -8.66 3.86
C GLY A 177 -11.92 -8.30 5.18
N ASP A 178 -11.51 -8.95 6.26
CA ASP A 178 -12.01 -8.67 7.61
C ASP A 178 -11.68 -7.25 8.06
N ALA A 179 -10.48 -6.77 7.71
CA ALA A 179 -10.05 -5.40 8.01
C ALA A 179 -10.90 -4.36 7.26
N TYR A 180 -11.23 -4.60 5.98
CA TYR A 180 -12.11 -3.72 5.22
C TYR A 180 -13.51 -3.64 5.84
N GLU A 181 -14.09 -4.77 6.22
CA GLU A 181 -15.40 -4.81 6.88
C GLU A 181 -15.37 -4.02 8.20
N TYR A 182 -14.33 -4.19 8.98
CA TYR A 182 -14.14 -3.46 10.24
C TYR A 182 -14.08 -1.96 10.00
N LEU A 183 -13.27 -1.51 9.04
CA LEU A 183 -13.10 -0.08 8.73
C LEU A 183 -14.41 0.54 8.25
N ILE A 184 -15.12 -0.14 7.34
CA ILE A 184 -16.41 0.33 6.83
C ILE A 184 -17.42 0.46 7.99
N SER A 185 -17.46 -0.51 8.91
CA SER A 185 -18.30 -0.46 10.10
C SER A 185 -17.96 0.72 11.01
N LYS A 186 -16.66 1.01 11.17
CA LYS A 186 -16.21 2.15 11.96
C LYS A 186 -16.58 3.48 11.32
N PHE A 187 -16.42 3.61 10.00
CA PHE A 187 -16.82 4.81 9.27
C PHE A 187 -18.32 5.08 9.42
N ALA A 188 -19.16 4.05 9.36
CA ALA A 188 -20.60 4.18 9.50
C ALA A 188 -21.03 4.59 10.91
N SER A 189 -20.19 4.40 11.93
CA SER A 189 -20.48 4.75 13.33
C SER A 189 -20.01 6.15 13.72
N GLU A 190 -19.33 6.88 12.85
CA GLU A 190 -18.88 8.27 13.03
C GLU A 190 -19.76 9.30 12.26
#